data_5b15c5d6a8452f9ffa4b63807c82f5bd
#
_entry.id   5b15c5d6a8452f9ffa4b63807c82f5bd
#
_cell.length_a   1.000
_cell.length_b   1.000
_cell.length_c   1.000
_cell.angle_alpha   90.00
_cell.angle_beta   90.00
_cell.angle_gamma   90.00
#
_symmetry.space_group_name_H-M   'P 1'
#
loop_
_entity.id
_entity.type
_entity.pdbx_description
1 polymer ?
#
loop_
_entity_poly.entity_id
_entity_poly.type
_entity_poly.pdbx_seq_one_letter_code
_entity_poly.pdbx_strand_id
1 'polypeptide(L)'
;MTNAALRRWLLISLSAFIVLLIDREVSRAQTTDGTDLSIELVDPKVLRVCADPRNLPFSNEKGEGFENKLGELFAEKLQKKLDYMYFPQATGFVRMTLAAHRCDVIMGFPQGDDLVQGTNPYYRTAYALVAKQGSGLDDVATLEDARLKDKRIGIVAGTPPATNMAVAGLMANARPYPLMIDTRFDSSSAAMIKDLMSGEIDAGVLWGPMAGYYAKQASPPLHVTPLVKETSGPRLAFRIGMGVRPADQNWKRQLNRLIQENQSAINKILLDFGVPLLDENDKPITAETTTKQP
;
A
#
# COMPACT_ATOMS: atom_id res chain seq x y z
N MET A 1 -48.63 73.44 23.41
CA MET A 1 -48.04 72.27 22.71
C MET A 1 -48.06 71.12 23.69
N THR A 2 -48.89 70.15 23.42
CA THR A 2 -49.40 69.20 24.40
C THR A 2 -48.44 68.04 24.63
N ASN A 3 -48.33 67.58 25.89
CA ASN A 3 -47.49 66.49 26.37
C ASN A 3 -47.57 65.11 25.61
N ALA A 4 -48.52 65.03 24.68
CA ALA A 4 -48.71 63.80 23.85
C ALA A 4 -47.65 63.60 22.73
N ALA A 5 -47.08 64.70 22.18
CA ALA A 5 -46.08 64.64 21.14
C ALA A 5 -44.69 64.16 21.67
N LEU A 6 -44.35 64.58 22.90
CA LEU A 6 -43.08 64.23 23.53
C LEU A 6 -43.03 62.74 23.94
N ARG A 7 -44.17 62.16 24.34
CA ARG A 7 -44.27 60.72 24.66
C ARG A 7 -44.21 59.82 23.45
N ARG A 8 -44.61 60.26 22.28
CA ARG A 8 -44.55 59.48 21.07
C ARG A 8 -43.12 59.38 20.53
N TRP A 9 -42.28 60.41 20.70
CA TRP A 9 -40.85 60.37 20.26
C TRP A 9 -40.01 59.54 21.19
N LEU A 10 -40.25 59.48 22.49
CA LEU A 10 -39.55 58.64 23.44
C LEU A 10 -39.84 57.15 23.25
N LEU A 11 -41.04 56.77 22.82
CA LEU A 11 -41.38 55.37 22.54
C LEU A 11 -40.82 54.86 21.21
N ILE A 12 -40.67 55.73 20.22
CA ILE A 12 -40.09 55.36 18.93
C ILE A 12 -38.55 55.22 19.03
N SER A 13 -37.87 56.04 19.85
CA SER A 13 -36.42 55.93 20.07
C SER A 13 -36.04 54.70 20.90
N LEU A 14 -36.91 54.23 21.82
CA LEU A 14 -36.65 53.07 22.64
C LEU A 14 -36.86 51.77 21.85
N SER A 15 -37.82 51.72 20.92
CA SER A 15 -38.02 50.55 20.04
C SER A 15 -36.93 50.40 18.99
N ALA A 16 -36.34 51.49 18.46
CA ALA A 16 -35.23 51.44 17.53
C ALA A 16 -33.92 50.95 18.19
N PHE A 17 -33.75 51.21 19.51
CA PHE A 17 -32.55 50.77 20.23
C PHE A 17 -32.59 49.28 20.61
N ILE A 18 -33.81 48.73 20.83
CA ILE A 18 -33.98 47.30 21.13
C ILE A 18 -33.79 46.44 19.88
N VAL A 19 -34.18 46.91 18.70
CA VAL A 19 -33.96 46.18 17.43
C VAL A 19 -32.44 46.12 17.06
N LEU A 20 -31.67 47.17 17.38
CA LEU A 20 -30.21 47.20 17.13
C LEU A 20 -29.39 46.32 18.08
N LEU A 21 -29.96 45.92 19.22
CA LEU A 21 -29.29 45.00 20.15
C LEU A 21 -29.56 43.52 19.85
N ILE A 22 -30.63 43.22 19.11
CA ILE A 22 -30.98 41.84 18.73
C ILE A 22 -30.13 41.37 17.52
N ASP A 23 -29.77 42.28 16.62
CA ASP A 23 -28.96 41.94 15.44
C ASP A 23 -27.47 41.66 15.75
N ARG A 24 -27.00 41.95 16.96
CA ARG A 24 -25.59 41.63 17.35
C ARG A 24 -25.37 40.26 17.96
N GLU A 25 -26.42 39.58 18.35
CA GLU A 25 -26.31 38.22 18.93
C GLU A 25 -26.48 37.10 17.89
N VAL A 26 -27.05 37.40 16.72
CA VAL A 26 -27.31 36.39 15.66
C VAL A 26 -26.08 36.15 14.75
N SER A 27 -25.07 37.03 14.78
CA SER A 27 -23.86 36.89 13.95
C SER A 27 -22.69 36.12 14.58
N ARG A 28 -22.92 35.48 15.73
CA ARG A 28 -21.86 34.71 16.40
C ARG A 28 -22.02 33.19 16.43
N ALA A 29 -23.00 32.70 15.71
CA ALA A 29 -23.29 31.26 15.66
C ALA A 29 -23.21 30.70 14.23
N GLN A 30 -22.10 30.86 13.55
CA GLN A 30 -21.73 30.03 12.38
C GLN A 30 -20.24 30.14 12.06
N THR A 31 -19.40 29.69 12.97
CA THR A 31 -18.21 28.97 12.59
C THR A 31 -18.42 27.52 13.05
N THR A 32 -19.34 26.84 12.43
CA THR A 32 -19.22 25.38 12.37
C THR A 32 -18.04 25.11 11.49
N ASP A 33 -16.92 24.86 12.14
CA ASP A 33 -15.84 24.05 11.60
C ASP A 33 -16.51 22.95 10.80
N GLY A 34 -16.25 22.89 9.49
CA GLY A 34 -16.75 21.84 8.59
C GLY A 34 -16.11 20.51 8.95
N THR A 35 -16.37 20.02 10.15
CA THR A 35 -16.17 18.62 10.47
C THR A 35 -17.17 17.86 9.62
N ASP A 36 -16.66 17.33 8.53
CA ASP A 36 -17.34 16.35 7.71
C ASP A 36 -17.83 15.24 8.65
N LEU A 37 -19.13 15.27 8.99
CA LEU A 37 -19.79 14.32 9.88
C LEU A 37 -20.03 12.99 9.13
N SER A 38 -19.06 12.56 8.32
CA SER A 38 -19.09 11.21 7.79
C SER A 38 -18.96 10.23 8.97
N ILE A 39 -19.99 9.43 9.19
CA ILE A 39 -19.99 8.39 10.21
C ILE A 39 -18.99 7.33 9.74
N GLU A 40 -17.84 7.28 10.39
CA GLU A 40 -16.85 6.22 10.15
C GLU A 40 -17.33 4.94 10.84
N LEU A 41 -17.42 3.86 10.06
CA LEU A 41 -17.85 2.54 10.54
C LEU A 41 -16.67 1.64 10.93
N VAL A 42 -15.56 2.27 11.32
CA VAL A 42 -14.36 1.57 11.83
C VAL A 42 -14.63 1.06 13.24
N ASP A 43 -14.32 -0.22 13.49
CA ASP A 43 -14.51 -0.81 14.81
C ASP A 43 -13.59 -0.11 15.85
N PRO A 44 -14.13 0.41 16.96
CA PRO A 44 -13.33 1.10 17.96
C PRO A 44 -12.42 0.17 18.80
N LYS A 45 -12.72 -1.12 18.89
CA LYS A 45 -12.05 -2.10 19.76
C LYS A 45 -11.25 -3.16 18.99
N VAL A 46 -11.56 -3.34 17.72
CA VAL A 46 -10.96 -4.38 16.89
C VAL A 46 -10.29 -3.74 15.68
N LEU A 47 -9.06 -4.13 15.38
CA LEU A 47 -8.40 -3.87 14.10
C LEU A 47 -8.79 -5.00 13.15
N ARG A 48 -9.72 -4.72 12.24
CA ARG A 48 -10.19 -5.68 11.24
C ARG A 48 -9.41 -5.52 9.95
N VAL A 49 -8.52 -6.48 9.66
CA VAL A 49 -7.64 -6.46 8.48
C VAL A 49 -8.24 -7.30 7.36
N CYS A 50 -8.29 -6.75 6.16
CA CYS A 50 -8.61 -7.48 4.94
C CYS A 50 -7.34 -8.19 4.45
N ALA A 51 -7.34 -9.51 4.35
CA ALA A 51 -6.16 -10.30 4.04
C ALA A 51 -6.47 -11.48 3.12
N ASP A 52 -5.44 -11.98 2.44
CA ASP A 52 -5.54 -13.21 1.67
C ASP A 52 -5.22 -14.42 2.59
N PRO A 53 -5.99 -15.50 2.50
CA PRO A 53 -5.78 -16.68 3.35
C PRO A 53 -4.49 -17.44 3.02
N ARG A 54 -3.89 -17.26 1.82
CA ARG A 54 -2.75 -18.06 1.37
C ARG A 54 -1.90 -17.34 0.31
N ASN A 55 -1.43 -16.13 0.61
CA ASN A 55 -0.62 -15.31 -0.30
C ASN A 55 0.70 -14.87 0.36
N LEU A 56 1.56 -15.84 0.75
CA LEU A 56 2.91 -15.50 1.22
C LEU A 56 3.74 -14.87 0.10
N PRO A 57 4.55 -13.87 0.44
CA PRO A 57 4.95 -13.38 1.77
C PRO A 57 3.99 -12.35 2.42
N PHE A 58 2.86 -12.00 1.80
CA PHE A 58 1.96 -10.97 2.31
C PHE A 58 1.18 -11.45 3.53
N SER A 59 0.26 -12.38 3.35
CA SER A 59 -0.58 -12.89 4.44
C SER A 59 -0.95 -14.36 4.25
N ASN A 60 -1.28 -15.01 5.35
CA ASN A 60 -1.97 -16.28 5.38
C ASN A 60 -2.78 -16.44 6.69
N GLU A 61 -3.62 -17.49 6.76
CA GLU A 61 -4.44 -17.77 7.95
C GLU A 61 -3.62 -18.16 9.19
N LYS A 62 -2.35 -18.55 9.01
CA LYS A 62 -1.46 -18.89 10.13
C LYS A 62 -0.75 -17.66 10.73
N GLY A 63 -0.92 -16.47 10.14
CA GLY A 63 -0.25 -15.27 10.62
C GLY A 63 1.24 -15.18 10.26
N GLU A 64 1.68 -15.88 9.20
CA GLU A 64 3.09 -16.03 8.86
C GLU A 64 3.59 -14.97 7.85
N GLY A 65 2.72 -14.17 7.23
CA GLY A 65 3.10 -13.16 6.27
C GLY A 65 3.52 -11.82 6.90
N PHE A 66 4.24 -10.98 6.16
CA PHE A 66 4.67 -9.67 6.69
C PHE A 66 3.48 -8.72 6.94
N GLU A 67 2.40 -8.79 6.17
CA GLU A 67 1.19 -8.02 6.43
C GLU A 67 0.48 -8.49 7.70
N ASN A 68 0.57 -9.80 8.05
CA ASN A 68 0.13 -10.28 9.34
C ASN A 68 0.97 -9.67 10.47
N LYS A 69 2.31 -9.63 10.32
CA LYS A 69 3.21 -9.02 11.31
C LYS A 69 3.00 -7.51 11.47
N LEU A 70 2.70 -6.83 10.38
CA LEU A 70 2.29 -5.42 10.43
C LEU A 70 0.94 -5.25 11.14
N GLY A 71 -0.02 -6.14 10.88
CA GLY A 71 -1.31 -6.16 11.59
C GLY A 71 -1.13 -6.33 13.10
N GLU A 72 -0.26 -7.26 13.53
CA GLU A 72 0.12 -7.47 14.94
C GLU A 72 0.73 -6.18 15.55
N LEU A 73 1.70 -5.57 14.86
CA LEU A 73 2.32 -4.31 15.28
C LEU A 73 1.28 -3.20 15.46
N PHE A 74 0.43 -2.97 14.47
CA PHE A 74 -0.57 -1.90 14.54
C PHE A 74 -1.66 -2.17 15.57
N ALA A 75 -2.10 -3.41 15.72
CA ALA A 75 -3.08 -3.78 16.76
C ALA A 75 -2.53 -3.51 18.17
N GLU A 76 -1.27 -3.85 18.42
CA GLU A 76 -0.56 -3.53 19.67
C GLU A 76 -0.52 -2.02 19.91
N LYS A 77 -0.06 -1.23 18.93
CA LYS A 77 0.04 0.24 19.06
C LYS A 77 -1.29 0.94 19.24
N LEU A 78 -2.35 0.38 18.66
CA LEU A 78 -3.73 0.86 18.81
C LEU A 78 -4.43 0.35 20.07
N GLN A 79 -3.82 -0.61 20.78
CA GLN A 79 -4.45 -1.33 21.90
C GLN A 79 -5.79 -1.96 21.49
N LYS A 80 -5.87 -2.47 20.26
CA LYS A 80 -7.05 -3.14 19.70
C LYS A 80 -6.81 -4.65 19.58
N LYS A 81 -7.89 -5.42 19.66
CA LYS A 81 -7.85 -6.83 19.27
C LYS A 81 -7.64 -6.91 17.76
N LEU A 82 -6.77 -7.81 17.30
CA LEU A 82 -6.59 -8.08 15.87
C LEU A 82 -7.59 -9.12 15.39
N ASP A 83 -8.19 -8.86 14.23
CA ASP A 83 -9.07 -9.81 13.53
C ASP A 83 -8.85 -9.71 12.02
N TYR A 84 -9.11 -10.79 11.30
CA TYR A 84 -8.89 -10.87 9.85
C TYR A 84 -10.16 -11.25 9.12
N MET A 85 -10.43 -10.52 8.04
CA MET A 85 -11.36 -10.94 7.00
C MET A 85 -10.58 -11.53 5.84
N TYR A 86 -10.54 -12.83 5.76
CA TYR A 86 -9.85 -13.54 4.70
C TYR A 86 -10.71 -13.68 3.44
N PHE A 87 -10.13 -13.28 2.32
CA PHE A 87 -10.69 -13.44 0.98
C PHE A 87 -9.53 -13.52 -0.02
N PRO A 88 -9.58 -14.38 -1.06
CA PRO A 88 -8.52 -14.45 -2.09
C PRO A 88 -8.29 -13.09 -2.74
N GLN A 89 -7.04 -12.65 -2.81
CA GLN A 89 -6.65 -11.37 -3.40
C GLN A 89 -6.68 -11.45 -4.93
N ALA A 90 -7.89 -11.48 -5.47
CA ALA A 90 -8.22 -11.56 -6.87
C ALA A 90 -9.26 -10.47 -7.23
N THR A 91 -9.79 -10.52 -8.46
CA THR A 91 -10.86 -9.60 -8.89
C THR A 91 -12.01 -9.56 -7.90
N GLY A 92 -12.31 -8.37 -7.39
CA GLY A 92 -13.40 -8.14 -6.44
C GLY A 92 -12.98 -8.17 -4.97
N PHE A 93 -11.70 -8.39 -4.65
CA PHE A 93 -11.20 -8.38 -3.26
C PHE A 93 -11.67 -7.15 -2.46
N VAL A 94 -11.39 -5.94 -2.94
CA VAL A 94 -11.82 -4.69 -2.28
C VAL A 94 -13.33 -4.63 -2.10
N ARG A 95 -14.09 -4.97 -3.15
CA ARG A 95 -15.55 -4.93 -3.12
C ARG A 95 -16.16 -5.90 -2.11
N MET A 96 -15.58 -7.11 -2.01
CA MET A 96 -16.10 -8.18 -1.14
C MET A 96 -15.61 -8.09 0.31
N THR A 97 -14.63 -7.23 0.58
CA THR A 97 -14.02 -7.07 1.91
C THR A 97 -14.19 -5.65 2.45
N LEU A 98 -13.32 -4.73 2.08
CA LEU A 98 -13.28 -3.35 2.58
C LEU A 98 -14.55 -2.56 2.26
N ALA A 99 -14.98 -2.55 1.01
CA ALA A 99 -16.18 -1.84 0.57
C ALA A 99 -17.47 -2.45 1.14
N ALA A 100 -17.47 -3.74 1.47
CA ALA A 100 -18.58 -4.43 2.14
C ALA A 100 -18.53 -4.29 3.68
N HIS A 101 -17.68 -3.41 4.23
CA HIS A 101 -17.51 -3.15 5.67
C HIS A 101 -17.16 -4.40 6.51
N ARG A 102 -16.59 -5.42 5.90
CA ARG A 102 -16.20 -6.67 6.58
C ARG A 102 -14.83 -6.55 7.27
N CYS A 103 -14.04 -5.56 6.88
CA CYS A 103 -12.75 -5.18 7.44
C CYS A 103 -12.58 -3.65 7.33
N ASP A 104 -11.53 -3.08 7.93
CA ASP A 104 -11.33 -1.64 8.02
C ASP A 104 -10.02 -1.16 7.37
N VAL A 105 -9.14 -2.07 6.99
CA VAL A 105 -7.87 -1.76 6.36
C VAL A 105 -7.36 -2.90 5.49
N ILE A 106 -6.81 -2.55 4.33
CA ILE A 106 -5.95 -3.42 3.50
C ILE A 106 -4.52 -2.98 3.77
N MET A 107 -3.63 -3.91 4.16
CA MET A 107 -2.29 -3.55 4.60
C MET A 107 -1.37 -3.10 3.46
N GLY A 108 -1.49 -3.69 2.27
CA GLY A 108 -0.66 -3.35 1.10
C GLY A 108 -1.50 -2.91 -0.08
N PHE A 109 -1.39 -1.62 -0.48
CA PHE A 109 -2.09 -1.09 -1.64
C PHE A 109 -1.21 -0.08 -2.39
N PRO A 110 -1.07 -0.18 -3.72
CA PRO A 110 -0.30 0.78 -4.51
C PRO A 110 -0.91 2.18 -4.43
N GLN A 111 -0.07 3.19 -4.30
CA GLN A 111 -0.55 4.58 -4.36
C GLN A 111 -1.03 4.96 -5.77
N GLY A 112 -2.13 5.73 -5.81
CA GLY A 112 -2.72 6.21 -7.07
C GLY A 112 -3.77 5.27 -7.67
N ASP A 113 -4.19 4.23 -6.95
CA ASP A 113 -5.31 3.38 -7.33
C ASP A 113 -6.61 3.93 -6.71
N ASP A 114 -7.64 4.11 -7.52
CA ASP A 114 -8.92 4.76 -7.12
C ASP A 114 -9.90 3.81 -6.39
N LEU A 115 -9.56 2.53 -6.25
CA LEU A 115 -10.43 1.56 -5.58
C LEU A 115 -10.51 1.77 -4.07
N VAL A 116 -9.51 2.44 -3.48
CA VAL A 116 -9.43 2.74 -2.06
C VAL A 116 -8.86 4.14 -1.82
N GLN A 117 -9.12 4.69 -0.64
CA GLN A 117 -8.39 5.86 -0.17
C GLN A 117 -7.06 5.39 0.44
N GLY A 118 -5.93 5.72 -0.22
CA GLY A 118 -4.60 5.36 0.26
C GLY A 118 -4.14 6.18 1.46
N THR A 119 -3.41 5.56 2.40
CA THR A 119 -2.61 6.27 3.42
C THR A 119 -1.33 6.87 2.80
N ASN A 120 -0.51 7.55 3.58
CA ASN A 120 0.88 7.78 3.22
C ASN A 120 1.57 6.44 2.96
N PRO A 121 2.54 6.38 2.02
CA PRO A 121 3.28 5.16 1.80
C PRO A 121 4.15 4.83 3.00
N TYR A 122 4.27 3.56 3.32
CA TYR A 122 5.14 3.09 4.37
C TYR A 122 6.32 2.26 3.85
N TYR A 123 6.29 1.87 2.57
CA TYR A 123 7.46 1.36 1.88
C TYR A 123 7.41 1.63 0.38
N ARG A 124 8.59 1.57 -0.22
CA ARG A 124 8.78 1.62 -1.66
C ARG A 124 9.61 0.41 -2.08
N THR A 125 9.22 -0.21 -3.17
CA THR A 125 9.90 -1.36 -3.78
C THR A 125 9.65 -1.38 -5.28
N ALA A 126 10.31 -2.28 -6.00
CA ALA A 126 10.17 -2.40 -7.45
C ALA A 126 9.98 -3.86 -7.86
N TYR A 127 9.53 -4.09 -9.09
CA TYR A 127 9.76 -5.37 -9.73
C TYR A 127 11.26 -5.65 -9.79
N ALA A 128 11.64 -6.90 -9.72
CA ALA A 128 13.03 -7.32 -9.66
C ALA A 128 13.31 -8.47 -10.63
N LEU A 129 14.51 -8.45 -11.21
CA LEU A 129 15.08 -9.60 -11.89
C LEU A 129 15.61 -10.56 -10.83
N VAL A 130 15.26 -11.83 -10.96
CA VAL A 130 15.75 -12.92 -10.10
C VAL A 130 16.51 -13.92 -10.96
N ALA A 131 17.73 -14.22 -10.58
CA ALA A 131 18.59 -15.21 -11.26
C ALA A 131 19.39 -16.02 -10.24
N LYS A 132 19.95 -17.16 -10.65
CA LYS A 132 20.89 -17.89 -9.79
C LYS A 132 22.13 -17.05 -9.55
N GLN A 133 22.61 -16.97 -8.33
CA GLN A 133 23.83 -16.26 -8.00
C GLN A 133 25.02 -16.86 -8.80
N GLY A 134 25.82 -15.98 -9.39
CA GLY A 134 26.96 -16.38 -10.23
C GLY A 134 26.59 -16.86 -11.65
N SER A 135 25.33 -16.65 -12.08
CA SER A 135 24.90 -17.00 -13.45
C SER A 135 25.38 -16.01 -14.52
N GLY A 136 26.13 -14.96 -14.14
CA GLY A 136 26.52 -13.87 -15.02
C GLY A 136 25.44 -12.80 -15.22
N LEU A 137 24.36 -12.87 -14.43
CA LEU A 137 23.26 -11.90 -14.45
C LEU A 137 23.14 -11.06 -13.15
N ASP A 138 24.09 -11.24 -12.22
CA ASP A 138 24.01 -10.62 -10.88
C ASP A 138 24.07 -9.08 -10.91
N ASP A 139 24.68 -8.49 -11.94
CA ASP A 139 24.82 -7.05 -12.13
C ASP A 139 23.87 -6.46 -13.20
N VAL A 140 22.95 -7.28 -13.73
CA VAL A 140 21.95 -6.84 -14.71
C VAL A 140 20.95 -5.92 -14.02
N ALA A 141 20.94 -4.65 -14.40
CA ALA A 141 20.14 -3.63 -13.75
C ALA A 141 18.93 -3.14 -14.58
N THR A 142 18.84 -3.56 -15.86
CA THR A 142 17.75 -3.23 -16.79
C THR A 142 17.41 -4.41 -17.67
N LEU A 143 16.17 -4.45 -18.16
CA LEU A 143 15.72 -5.47 -19.12
C LEU A 143 16.30 -5.25 -20.54
N GLU A 144 16.90 -4.08 -20.81
CA GLU A 144 17.57 -3.77 -22.07
C GLU A 144 18.98 -4.38 -22.17
N ASP A 145 19.49 -5.00 -21.09
CA ASP A 145 20.83 -5.64 -21.08
C ASP A 145 20.91 -6.74 -22.13
N ALA A 146 21.94 -6.66 -22.99
CA ALA A 146 22.12 -7.57 -24.10
C ALA A 146 22.26 -9.04 -23.69
N ARG A 147 22.72 -9.31 -22.46
CA ARG A 147 22.87 -10.67 -21.91
C ARG A 147 21.55 -11.38 -21.73
N LEU A 148 20.43 -10.64 -21.68
CA LEU A 148 19.10 -11.21 -21.52
C LEU A 148 18.48 -11.72 -22.82
N LYS A 149 18.98 -11.32 -24.01
CA LYS A 149 18.35 -11.58 -25.31
C LYS A 149 18.18 -13.08 -25.62
N ASP A 150 19.14 -13.88 -25.21
CA ASP A 150 19.12 -15.33 -25.46
C ASP A 150 18.67 -16.13 -24.22
N LYS A 151 18.18 -15.46 -23.19
CA LYS A 151 17.74 -16.10 -21.95
C LYS A 151 16.25 -16.40 -21.96
N ARG A 152 15.90 -17.52 -21.35
CA ARG A 152 14.51 -17.87 -21.05
C ARG A 152 14.09 -17.12 -19.79
N ILE A 153 13.22 -16.14 -19.93
CA ILE A 153 12.84 -15.25 -18.83
C ILE A 153 11.40 -15.49 -18.43
N GLY A 154 11.18 -15.87 -17.18
CA GLY A 154 9.85 -15.98 -16.59
C GLY A 154 9.23 -14.61 -16.38
N ILE A 155 7.94 -14.47 -16.75
CA ILE A 155 7.18 -13.23 -16.56
C ILE A 155 5.73 -13.54 -16.19
N VAL A 156 5.17 -12.83 -15.22
CA VAL A 156 3.74 -12.89 -14.95
C VAL A 156 3.01 -12.05 -16.00
N ALA A 157 2.20 -12.69 -16.81
CA ALA A 157 1.50 -12.07 -17.94
C ALA A 157 0.56 -10.95 -17.44
N GLY A 158 0.53 -9.81 -18.15
CA GLY A 158 -0.33 -8.67 -17.79
C GLY A 158 0.23 -7.76 -16.69
N THR A 159 1.43 -8.04 -16.16
CA THR A 159 2.12 -7.13 -15.24
C THR A 159 2.93 -6.07 -15.99
N PRO A 160 3.22 -4.91 -15.39
CA PRO A 160 4.00 -3.84 -16.03
C PRO A 160 5.30 -4.30 -16.69
N PRO A 161 6.15 -5.14 -16.08
CA PRO A 161 7.40 -5.57 -16.71
C PRO A 161 7.20 -6.41 -17.99
N ALA A 162 6.03 -6.99 -18.24
CA ALA A 162 5.76 -7.66 -19.51
C ALA A 162 5.83 -6.68 -20.71
N THR A 163 5.37 -5.43 -20.50
CA THR A 163 5.51 -4.37 -21.52
C THR A 163 6.97 -3.95 -21.69
N ASN A 164 7.73 -3.79 -20.59
CA ASN A 164 9.17 -3.46 -20.67
C ASN A 164 9.93 -4.57 -21.41
N MET A 165 9.64 -5.86 -21.13
CA MET A 165 10.23 -6.98 -21.86
C MET A 165 9.89 -6.96 -23.35
N ALA A 166 8.65 -6.60 -23.70
CA ALA A 166 8.27 -6.47 -25.12
C ALA A 166 9.05 -5.35 -25.82
N VAL A 167 9.20 -4.20 -25.18
CA VAL A 167 10.00 -3.07 -25.67
C VAL A 167 11.48 -3.48 -25.83
N ALA A 168 12.03 -4.23 -24.88
CA ALA A 168 13.40 -4.72 -24.91
C ALA A 168 13.61 -5.90 -25.89
N GLY A 169 12.55 -6.40 -26.55
CA GLY A 169 12.64 -7.50 -27.51
C GLY A 169 12.84 -8.89 -26.87
N LEU A 170 12.47 -9.07 -25.60
CA LEU A 170 12.71 -10.30 -24.83
C LEU A 170 11.56 -11.32 -24.93
N MET A 171 10.49 -11.03 -25.67
CA MET A 171 9.29 -11.88 -25.67
C MET A 171 9.46 -13.22 -26.38
N ALA A 172 10.44 -13.35 -27.30
CA ALA A 172 10.64 -14.57 -28.06
C ALA A 172 10.97 -15.79 -27.18
N ASN A 173 11.69 -15.58 -26.09
CA ASN A 173 12.10 -16.61 -25.13
C ASN A 173 11.41 -16.44 -23.77
N ALA A 174 10.36 -15.61 -23.69
CA ALA A 174 9.64 -15.39 -22.44
C ALA A 174 8.76 -16.60 -22.10
N ARG A 175 8.80 -17.02 -20.83
CA ARG A 175 7.88 -18.02 -20.29
C ARG A 175 6.80 -17.31 -19.46
N PRO A 176 5.53 -17.27 -19.94
CA PRO A 176 4.47 -16.60 -19.23
C PRO A 176 3.92 -17.46 -18.08
N TYR A 177 3.62 -16.79 -16.96
CA TYR A 177 2.88 -17.34 -15.84
C TYR A 177 1.56 -16.56 -15.68
N PRO A 178 0.46 -17.20 -15.26
CA PRO A 178 -0.83 -16.52 -15.14
C PRO A 178 -0.83 -15.46 -14.04
N LEU A 179 -1.44 -14.29 -14.31
CA LEU A 179 -1.64 -13.25 -13.30
C LEU A 179 -2.79 -13.63 -12.35
N MET A 180 -3.90 -14.08 -12.94
CA MET A 180 -5.11 -14.42 -12.18
C MET A 180 -5.09 -15.91 -11.84
N ILE A 181 -4.88 -16.20 -10.58
CA ILE A 181 -4.87 -17.55 -10.02
C ILE A 181 -5.71 -17.58 -8.75
N ASP A 182 -6.15 -18.75 -8.36
CA ASP A 182 -6.69 -18.97 -7.03
C ASP A 182 -5.54 -19.24 -6.06
N THR A 183 -5.19 -18.24 -5.26
CA THR A 183 -4.08 -18.29 -4.30
C THR A 183 -4.21 -19.42 -3.28
N ARG A 184 -5.42 -19.95 -3.08
CA ARG A 184 -5.64 -21.11 -2.20
C ARG A 184 -4.97 -22.39 -2.72
N PHE A 185 -4.74 -22.49 -4.02
CA PHE A 185 -4.21 -23.71 -4.67
C PHE A 185 -2.86 -23.48 -5.35
N ASP A 186 -2.65 -22.32 -5.99
CA ASP A 186 -1.53 -22.04 -6.86
C ASP A 186 -0.80 -20.75 -6.50
N SER A 187 0.46 -20.65 -6.95
CA SER A 187 1.28 -19.43 -6.87
C SER A 187 2.16 -19.33 -8.11
N SER A 188 1.89 -18.35 -8.97
CA SER A 188 2.72 -18.07 -10.16
C SER A 188 4.16 -17.75 -9.79
N SER A 189 4.39 -17.06 -8.67
CA SER A 189 5.74 -16.75 -8.20
C SER A 189 6.46 -18.02 -7.73
N ALA A 190 5.81 -18.91 -6.98
CA ALA A 190 6.41 -20.17 -6.55
C ALA A 190 6.70 -21.08 -7.75
N ALA A 191 5.80 -21.16 -8.73
CA ALA A 191 6.03 -21.91 -9.96
C ALA A 191 7.21 -21.36 -10.76
N MET A 192 7.31 -20.03 -10.91
CA MET A 192 8.45 -19.39 -11.58
C MET A 192 9.78 -19.67 -10.89
N ILE A 193 9.83 -19.58 -9.57
CA ILE A 193 11.04 -19.89 -8.80
C ILE A 193 11.40 -21.37 -8.91
N LYS A 194 10.43 -22.28 -8.89
CA LYS A 194 10.68 -23.71 -9.13
C LYS A 194 11.33 -23.94 -10.49
N ASP A 195 10.81 -23.31 -11.54
CA ASP A 195 11.34 -23.42 -12.89
C ASP A 195 12.74 -22.79 -13.02
N LEU A 196 13.00 -21.69 -12.32
CA LEU A 196 14.35 -21.10 -12.21
C LEU A 196 15.32 -22.06 -11.52
N MET A 197 14.91 -22.67 -10.42
CA MET A 197 15.76 -23.62 -9.68
C MET A 197 16.05 -24.89 -10.48
N SER A 198 15.09 -25.41 -11.24
CA SER A 198 15.28 -26.58 -12.12
C SER A 198 16.08 -26.25 -13.39
N GLY A 199 16.23 -24.97 -13.74
CA GLY A 199 16.90 -24.55 -14.98
C GLY A 199 15.98 -24.56 -16.22
N GLU A 200 14.67 -24.65 -16.04
CA GLU A 200 13.68 -24.46 -17.11
C GLU A 200 13.65 -23.03 -17.62
N ILE A 201 13.96 -22.07 -16.76
CA ILE A 201 14.22 -20.67 -17.09
C ILE A 201 15.57 -20.22 -16.53
N ASP A 202 16.13 -19.17 -17.12
CA ASP A 202 17.46 -18.65 -16.75
C ASP A 202 17.34 -17.46 -15.76
N ALA A 203 16.23 -16.73 -15.84
CA ALA A 203 15.87 -15.64 -14.93
C ALA A 203 14.36 -15.53 -14.83
N GLY A 204 13.87 -14.79 -13.82
CA GLY A 204 12.47 -14.44 -13.67
C GLY A 204 12.30 -12.99 -13.30
N VAL A 205 11.20 -12.35 -13.74
CA VAL A 205 10.83 -11.00 -13.32
C VAL A 205 9.62 -11.10 -12.41
N LEU A 206 9.81 -10.74 -11.14
CA LEU A 206 8.82 -10.84 -10.09
C LEU A 206 8.61 -9.50 -9.37
N TRP A 207 7.46 -9.35 -8.75
CA TRP A 207 7.25 -8.29 -7.77
C TRP A 207 8.22 -8.41 -6.61
N GLY A 208 8.89 -7.30 -6.23
CA GLY A 208 10.00 -7.28 -5.28
C GLY A 208 9.80 -8.07 -3.98
N PRO A 209 8.69 -7.90 -3.24
CA PRO A 209 8.43 -8.69 -2.05
C PRO A 209 8.44 -10.20 -2.28
N MET A 210 7.86 -10.66 -3.38
CA MET A 210 7.89 -12.08 -3.76
C MET A 210 9.29 -12.52 -4.15
N ALA A 211 9.99 -11.72 -4.95
CA ALA A 211 11.37 -11.98 -5.38
C ALA A 211 12.30 -12.18 -4.18
N GLY A 212 12.28 -11.23 -3.23
CA GLY A 212 13.13 -11.28 -2.05
C GLY A 212 12.78 -12.42 -1.09
N TYR A 213 11.50 -12.67 -0.87
CA TYR A 213 11.04 -13.76 -0.01
C TYR A 213 11.51 -15.13 -0.49
N TYR A 214 11.29 -15.43 -1.77
CA TYR A 214 11.72 -16.72 -2.33
C TYR A 214 13.24 -16.82 -2.45
N ALA A 215 13.92 -15.71 -2.79
CA ALA A 215 15.38 -15.71 -2.86
C ALA A 215 16.03 -16.00 -1.50
N LYS A 216 15.45 -15.48 -0.41
CA LYS A 216 15.94 -15.73 0.95
C LYS A 216 15.84 -17.19 1.38
N GLN A 217 14.91 -17.95 0.80
CA GLN A 217 14.69 -19.37 1.10
C GLN A 217 15.37 -20.33 0.12
N ALA A 218 15.89 -19.80 -0.99
CA ALA A 218 16.43 -20.63 -2.06
C ALA A 218 17.80 -21.21 -1.71
N SER A 219 18.01 -22.47 -2.14
CA SER A 219 19.31 -23.15 -2.12
C SER A 219 19.47 -23.93 -3.45
N PRO A 220 20.42 -23.57 -4.32
CA PRO A 220 21.44 -22.52 -4.18
C PRO A 220 20.86 -21.09 -4.11
N PRO A 221 21.67 -20.11 -3.63
CA PRO A 221 21.22 -18.74 -3.48
C PRO A 221 20.77 -18.10 -4.80
N LEU A 222 19.74 -17.26 -4.72
CA LEU A 222 19.28 -16.41 -5.82
C LEU A 222 19.71 -14.96 -5.58
N HIS A 223 20.07 -14.29 -6.68
CA HIS A 223 20.31 -12.86 -6.70
C HIS A 223 19.02 -12.12 -7.10
N VAL A 224 18.76 -10.99 -6.45
CA VAL A 224 17.57 -10.16 -6.69
C VAL A 224 18.03 -8.75 -7.02
N THR A 225 17.77 -8.30 -8.24
CA THR A 225 18.11 -6.94 -8.70
C THR A 225 16.84 -6.14 -8.94
N PRO A 226 16.53 -5.13 -8.12
CA PRO A 226 15.40 -4.23 -8.36
C PRO A 226 15.57 -3.47 -9.70
N LEU A 227 14.54 -3.52 -10.54
CA LEU A 227 14.53 -2.89 -11.87
C LEU A 227 14.11 -1.42 -11.75
N VAL A 228 14.99 -0.60 -11.19
CA VAL A 228 14.78 0.85 -10.98
C VAL A 228 15.42 1.72 -12.05
N LYS A 229 16.24 1.13 -12.91
CA LYS A 229 16.97 1.86 -13.97
C LYS A 229 16.30 1.73 -15.34
N GLU A 230 15.10 1.19 -15.40
CA GLU A 230 14.34 1.11 -16.64
C GLU A 230 14.03 2.52 -17.17
N THR A 231 14.37 2.77 -18.41
CA THR A 231 14.12 4.06 -19.10
C THR A 231 12.98 3.98 -20.09
N SER A 232 12.60 2.78 -20.51
CA SER A 232 11.57 2.49 -21.51
C SER A 232 10.42 1.71 -20.89
N GLY A 233 9.18 1.96 -21.34
CA GLY A 233 7.98 1.27 -20.87
C GLY A 233 7.41 1.82 -19.55
N PRO A 234 6.48 1.10 -18.92
CA PRO A 234 5.85 1.53 -17.68
C PRO A 234 6.81 1.51 -16.48
N ARG A 235 6.49 2.31 -15.46
CA ARG A 235 7.24 2.32 -14.19
C ARG A 235 7.17 0.95 -13.52
N LEU A 236 8.31 0.51 -12.98
CA LEU A 236 8.43 -0.75 -12.25
C LEU A 236 8.57 -0.58 -10.73
N ALA A 237 8.77 0.64 -10.25
CA ALA A 237 8.85 0.97 -8.82
C ALA A 237 7.56 1.64 -8.33
N PHE A 238 7.08 1.20 -7.16
CA PHE A 238 5.81 1.64 -6.58
C PHE A 238 5.98 1.99 -5.11
N ARG A 239 5.22 3.00 -4.68
CA ARG A 239 5.00 3.32 -3.27
C ARG A 239 3.77 2.58 -2.79
N ILE A 240 3.89 1.91 -1.66
CA ILE A 240 2.83 1.09 -1.07
C ILE A 240 2.40 1.71 0.25
N GLY A 241 1.12 1.97 0.36
CA GLY A 241 0.44 2.40 1.57
C GLY A 241 -0.61 1.40 2.00
N MET A 242 -1.42 1.77 2.97
CA MET A 242 -2.62 1.02 3.34
C MET A 242 -3.83 1.57 2.61
N GLY A 243 -4.81 0.71 2.33
CA GLY A 243 -6.10 1.09 1.74
C GLY A 243 -7.20 1.15 2.80
N VAL A 244 -7.95 2.25 2.82
CA VAL A 244 -9.14 2.43 3.65
C VAL A 244 -10.32 2.88 2.80
N ARG A 245 -11.54 2.88 3.34
CA ARG A 245 -12.70 3.43 2.63
C ARG A 245 -12.58 4.96 2.48
N PRO A 246 -13.08 5.55 1.40
CA PRO A 246 -13.04 7.02 1.21
C PRO A 246 -13.70 7.80 2.35
N ALA A 247 -14.72 7.24 3.02
CA ALA A 247 -15.40 7.89 4.16
C ALA A 247 -14.56 7.89 5.45
N ASP A 248 -13.58 7.00 5.59
CA ASP A 248 -12.84 6.76 6.85
C ASP A 248 -11.62 7.69 6.99
N GLN A 249 -11.83 9.00 6.96
CA GLN A 249 -10.75 10.00 6.94
C GLN A 249 -10.01 10.13 8.29
N ASN A 250 -10.71 10.00 9.44
CA ASN A 250 -10.06 10.00 10.75
C ASN A 250 -9.21 8.75 10.93
N TRP A 251 -9.71 7.60 10.47
CA TRP A 251 -8.97 6.35 10.47
C TRP A 251 -7.69 6.44 9.63
N LYS A 252 -7.80 6.97 8.42
CA LYS A 252 -6.63 7.26 7.57
C LYS A 252 -5.61 8.14 8.28
N ARG A 253 -6.05 9.23 8.95
CA ARG A 253 -5.15 10.12 9.71
C ARG A 253 -4.46 9.38 10.86
N GLN A 254 -5.19 8.50 11.55
CA GLN A 254 -4.63 7.68 12.63
C GLN A 254 -3.58 6.71 12.10
N LEU A 255 -3.86 6.01 11.00
CA LEU A 255 -2.90 5.12 10.35
C LEU A 255 -1.64 5.86 9.87
N ASN A 256 -1.79 7.06 9.30
CA ASN A 256 -0.65 7.88 8.87
C ASN A 256 0.29 8.24 10.05
N ARG A 257 -0.26 8.57 11.22
CA ARG A 257 0.56 8.80 12.43
C ARG A 257 1.28 7.54 12.86
N LEU A 258 0.58 6.41 12.90
CA LEU A 258 1.19 5.13 13.27
C LEU A 258 2.31 4.71 12.33
N ILE A 259 2.13 4.90 11.01
CA ILE A 259 3.17 4.66 10.00
C ILE A 259 4.42 5.49 10.34
N GLN A 260 4.25 6.79 10.55
CA GLN A 260 5.34 7.71 10.84
C GLN A 260 6.07 7.34 12.14
N GLU A 261 5.33 7.05 13.21
CA GLU A 261 5.87 6.72 14.53
C GLU A 261 6.57 5.36 14.60
N ASN A 262 6.24 4.44 13.67
CA ASN A 262 6.73 3.06 13.71
C ASN A 262 7.54 2.66 12.46
N GLN A 263 8.03 3.63 11.65
CA GLN A 263 8.69 3.35 10.37
C GLN A 263 9.88 2.38 10.52
N SER A 264 10.67 2.51 11.56
CA SER A 264 11.83 1.61 11.81
C SER A 264 11.39 0.16 12.06
N ALA A 265 10.33 -0.04 12.85
CA ALA A 265 9.77 -1.37 13.10
C ALA A 265 9.14 -1.99 11.82
N ILE A 266 8.47 -1.16 11.02
CA ILE A 266 7.91 -1.54 9.71
C ILE A 266 9.04 -1.99 8.79
N ASN A 267 10.11 -1.19 8.64
CA ASN A 267 11.24 -1.53 7.79
C ASN A 267 11.89 -2.84 8.24
N LYS A 268 12.05 -3.03 9.55
CA LYS A 268 12.60 -4.28 10.09
C LYS A 268 11.76 -5.49 9.69
N ILE A 269 10.44 -5.43 9.86
CA ILE A 269 9.54 -6.52 9.47
C ILE A 269 9.71 -6.83 7.98
N LEU A 270 9.68 -5.82 7.11
CA LEU A 270 9.79 -6.00 5.66
C LEU A 270 11.15 -6.60 5.25
N LEU A 271 12.25 -6.13 5.84
CA LEU A 271 13.59 -6.65 5.59
C LEU A 271 13.75 -8.10 6.10
N ASP A 272 13.12 -8.44 7.22
CA ASP A 272 13.11 -9.81 7.75
C ASP A 272 12.44 -10.80 6.77
N PHE A 273 11.53 -10.32 5.93
CA PHE A 273 10.93 -11.09 4.83
C PHE A 273 11.70 -11.00 3.50
N GLY A 274 12.81 -10.26 3.47
CA GLY A 274 13.62 -10.11 2.27
C GLY A 274 13.06 -9.11 1.26
N VAL A 275 12.11 -8.27 1.64
CA VAL A 275 11.56 -7.24 0.75
C VAL A 275 12.68 -6.28 0.32
N PRO A 276 12.96 -6.10 -0.98
CA PRO A 276 13.95 -5.15 -1.45
C PRO A 276 13.41 -3.72 -1.32
N LEU A 277 13.64 -3.14 -0.13
CA LEU A 277 13.21 -1.78 0.19
C LEU A 277 14.07 -0.74 -0.52
N LEU A 278 13.43 0.32 -0.98
CA LEU A 278 14.07 1.44 -1.68
C LEU A 278 13.72 2.77 -0.99
N ASP A 279 14.69 3.66 -0.95
CA ASP A 279 14.45 5.05 -0.59
C ASP A 279 13.85 5.85 -1.78
N GLU A 280 13.59 7.14 -1.58
CA GLU A 280 13.04 8.01 -2.61
C GLU A 280 14.00 8.26 -3.80
N ASN A 281 15.28 7.92 -3.66
CA ASN A 281 16.32 8.04 -4.68
C ASN A 281 16.69 6.68 -5.30
N ASP A 282 15.83 5.67 -5.17
CA ASP A 282 16.06 4.32 -5.67
C ASP A 282 17.26 3.57 -5.03
N LYS A 283 17.74 4.04 -3.86
CA LYS A 283 18.81 3.36 -3.15
C LYS A 283 18.24 2.30 -2.21
N PRO A 284 18.89 1.14 -2.08
CA PRO A 284 18.45 0.12 -1.16
C PRO A 284 18.45 0.60 0.30
N ILE A 285 17.38 0.33 1.02
CA ILE A 285 17.31 0.45 2.48
C ILE A 285 17.71 -0.91 3.07
N THR A 286 18.72 -0.90 3.93
CA THR A 286 19.24 -2.08 4.63
C THR A 286 19.00 -1.97 6.14
N ALA A 287 19.24 -3.05 6.87
CA ALA A 287 19.15 -3.03 8.34
C ALA A 287 20.08 -1.96 8.96
N GLU A 288 21.26 -1.74 8.36
CA GLU A 288 22.24 -0.73 8.82
C GLU A 288 21.76 0.71 8.59
N THR A 289 21.04 0.95 7.49
CA THR A 289 20.49 2.30 7.18
C THR A 289 19.26 2.60 8.02
N THR A 290 18.48 1.59 8.41
CA THR A 290 17.27 1.73 9.23
C THR A 290 17.61 2.19 10.66
N THR A 291 18.76 1.78 11.22
CA THR A 291 19.21 2.18 12.55
C THR A 291 19.73 3.62 12.63
N LYS A 292 19.96 4.28 11.51
CA LYS A 292 20.51 5.65 11.43
C LYS A 292 19.47 6.73 11.11
N GLN A 293 18.20 6.36 10.91
CA GLN A 293 17.12 7.34 10.78
C GLN A 293 16.67 7.78 12.18
N PRO A 294 16.68 9.11 12.46
CA PRO A 294 16.31 9.66 13.76
C PRO A 294 14.84 9.47 14.10
#